data_bcbde4dc27af64fc984c85de518cbf76
#
_entry.id   bcbde4dc27af64fc984c85de518cbf76
#
_cell.length_a   1.000
_cell.length_b   1.000
_cell.length_c   1.000
_cell.angle_alpha   90.00
_cell.angle_beta   90.00
_cell.angle_gamma   90.00
#
_symmetry.space_group_name_H-M   'P 1'
#
loop_
_entity.id
_entity.type
_entity.pdbx_description
1 polymer ?
#
loop_
_entity_poly.entity_id
_entity_poly.type
_entity_poly.pdbx_seq_one_letter_code
_entity_poly.pdbx_strand_id
1 'polypeptide(L)'
;MTYAYVNVQAVAAGSVEGSVAAEKIKVLQEQKSRELQEKNKALQSAQQKLEQGGSVLSDSARTQLQAEIERQQRDLQRFTEDAQQDVQQLAEQVEAEINRKLTPVIDRVAKQKQVHFVFNAAQSGLIWAEPGMDLTAEVIQAFDSPAAAAPPPAAAAPAPAATPK
;
A
#
# COMPACT_ATOMS: atom_id res chain seq x y z
N MET A 1 -1.87 -36.23 1.05
CA MET A 1 -1.38 -34.84 1.04
C MET A 1 -2.59 -33.95 0.91
N THR A 2 -2.78 -33.01 1.84
CA THR A 2 -3.93 -32.11 1.87
C THR A 2 -3.47 -30.73 1.38
N TYR A 3 -4.18 -30.16 0.43
CA TYR A 3 -3.91 -28.87 -0.18
C TYR A 3 -5.01 -27.89 0.22
N ALA A 4 -4.69 -26.61 0.28
CA ALA A 4 -5.66 -25.54 0.43
C ALA A 4 -5.20 -24.32 -0.37
N TYR A 5 -6.08 -23.35 -0.52
CA TYR A 5 -5.72 -22.06 -1.09
C TYR A 5 -6.27 -20.92 -0.24
N VAL A 6 -5.62 -19.77 -0.40
CA VAL A 6 -6.01 -18.51 0.24
C VAL A 6 -5.93 -17.42 -0.80
N ASN A 7 -6.94 -16.59 -0.89
CA ASN A 7 -6.89 -15.38 -1.68
C ASN A 7 -6.32 -14.24 -0.82
N VAL A 8 -5.02 -14.00 -0.92
CA VAL A 8 -4.31 -12.96 -0.13
C VAL A 8 -4.89 -11.57 -0.36
N GLN A 9 -5.32 -11.26 -1.58
CA GLN A 9 -5.96 -9.98 -1.89
C GLN A 9 -7.33 -9.84 -1.21
N ALA A 10 -8.11 -10.93 -1.18
CA ALA A 10 -9.39 -10.94 -0.46
C ALA A 10 -9.18 -10.82 1.05
N VAL A 11 -8.13 -11.43 1.61
CA VAL A 11 -7.76 -11.25 3.02
C VAL A 11 -7.39 -9.79 3.30
N ALA A 12 -6.55 -9.19 2.46
CA ALA A 12 -6.18 -7.79 2.60
C ALA A 12 -7.41 -6.87 2.51
N ALA A 13 -8.33 -7.13 1.58
CA ALA A 13 -9.53 -6.31 1.42
C ALA A 13 -10.58 -6.53 2.54
N GLY A 14 -10.67 -7.73 3.09
CA GLY A 14 -11.69 -8.14 4.07
C GLY A 14 -11.27 -8.01 5.53
N SER A 15 -10.00 -7.70 5.83
CA SER A 15 -9.49 -7.57 7.19
C SER A 15 -9.54 -6.14 7.72
N VAL A 16 -9.56 -6.00 9.03
CA VAL A 16 -9.48 -4.68 9.70
C VAL A 16 -8.16 -3.99 9.34
N GLU A 17 -7.06 -4.71 9.34
CA GLU A 17 -5.75 -4.16 9.01
C GLU A 17 -5.65 -3.70 7.55
N GLY A 18 -6.23 -4.46 6.63
CA GLY A 18 -6.33 -4.05 5.23
C GLY A 18 -7.19 -2.81 5.03
N SER A 19 -8.29 -2.67 5.78
CA SER A 19 -9.12 -1.46 5.76
C SER A 19 -8.35 -0.24 6.24
N VAL A 20 -7.58 -0.36 7.33
CA VAL A 20 -6.70 0.71 7.85
C VAL A 20 -5.63 1.08 6.82
N ALA A 21 -5.07 0.09 6.15
CA ALA A 21 -4.07 0.28 5.11
C ALA A 21 -4.64 1.03 3.89
N ALA A 22 -5.81 0.63 3.42
CA ALA A 22 -6.52 1.30 2.33
C ALA A 22 -6.85 2.76 2.67
N GLU A 23 -7.26 3.04 3.91
CA GLU A 23 -7.53 4.41 4.36
C GLU A 23 -6.27 5.27 4.39
N LYS A 24 -5.12 4.73 4.81
CA LYS A 24 -3.83 5.46 4.76
C LYS A 24 -3.49 5.88 3.33
N ILE A 25 -3.65 4.98 2.37
CA ILE A 25 -3.38 5.28 0.94
C ILE A 25 -4.35 6.35 0.45
N LYS A 26 -5.63 6.23 0.76
CA LYS A 26 -6.67 7.18 0.39
C LYS A 26 -6.39 8.58 0.95
N VAL A 27 -6.04 8.69 2.23
CA VAL A 27 -5.69 9.97 2.87
C VAL A 27 -4.51 10.63 2.16
N LEU A 28 -3.46 9.87 1.82
CA LEU A 28 -2.33 10.41 1.07
C LEU A 28 -2.76 10.88 -0.34
N GLN A 29 -3.57 10.10 -1.04
CA GLN A 29 -4.09 10.49 -2.37
C GLN A 29 -4.92 11.78 -2.30
N GLU A 30 -5.80 11.91 -1.30
CA GLU A 30 -6.60 13.12 -1.09
C GLU A 30 -5.72 14.33 -0.77
N GLN A 31 -4.70 14.14 0.07
CA GLN A 31 -3.75 15.20 0.40
C GLN A 31 -3.01 15.69 -0.87
N LYS A 32 -2.43 14.76 -1.62
CA LYS A 32 -1.72 15.09 -2.87
C LYS A 32 -2.64 15.74 -3.91
N SER A 33 -3.89 15.29 -3.99
CA SER A 33 -4.90 15.90 -4.88
C SER A 33 -5.21 17.34 -4.50
N ARG A 34 -5.37 17.65 -3.20
CA ARG A 34 -5.58 19.03 -2.73
C ARG A 34 -4.38 19.92 -3.05
N GLU A 35 -3.17 19.46 -2.75
CA GLU A 35 -1.93 20.21 -3.05
C GLU A 35 -1.79 20.48 -4.56
N LEU A 36 -2.14 19.48 -5.39
CA LEU A 36 -2.15 19.62 -6.84
C LEU A 36 -3.15 20.69 -7.31
N GLN A 37 -4.36 20.70 -6.72
CA GLN A 37 -5.37 21.72 -7.02
C GLN A 37 -4.90 23.13 -6.64
N GLU A 38 -4.25 23.28 -5.48
CA GLU A 38 -3.70 24.57 -5.04
C GLU A 38 -2.61 25.07 -5.98
N LYS A 39 -1.68 24.20 -6.39
CA LYS A 39 -0.62 24.54 -7.36
C LYS A 39 -1.21 24.93 -8.72
N ASN A 40 -2.20 24.18 -9.21
CA ASN A 40 -2.90 24.52 -10.46
C ASN A 40 -3.61 25.89 -10.37
N LYS A 41 -4.27 26.16 -9.26
CA LYS A 41 -4.94 27.46 -9.03
C LYS A 41 -3.95 28.61 -8.98
N ALA A 42 -2.78 28.42 -8.35
CA ALA A 42 -1.72 29.42 -8.32
C ALA A 42 -1.18 29.70 -9.73
N LEU A 43 -0.93 28.66 -10.53
CA LEU A 43 -0.48 28.77 -11.91
C LEU A 43 -1.50 29.51 -12.77
N GLN A 44 -2.80 29.15 -12.70
CA GLN A 44 -3.86 29.85 -13.40
C GLN A 44 -3.94 31.32 -13.00
N SER A 45 -3.81 31.65 -11.72
CA SER A 45 -3.81 33.03 -11.24
C SER A 45 -2.64 33.83 -11.81
N ALA A 46 -1.43 33.23 -11.88
CA ALA A 46 -0.26 33.86 -12.46
C ALA A 46 -0.45 34.11 -13.98
N GLN A 47 -1.01 33.14 -14.70
CA GLN A 47 -1.32 33.27 -16.13
C GLN A 47 -2.35 34.39 -16.38
N GLN A 48 -3.43 34.41 -15.60
CA GLN A 48 -4.47 35.48 -15.72
C GLN A 48 -3.88 36.87 -15.44
N LYS A 49 -2.99 37.01 -14.44
CA LYS A 49 -2.32 38.29 -14.17
C LYS A 49 -1.46 38.73 -15.35
N LEU A 50 -0.78 37.80 -16.01
CA LEU A 50 0.03 38.12 -17.20
C LEU A 50 -0.87 38.56 -18.37
N GLU A 51 -1.99 37.87 -18.61
CA GLU A 51 -2.93 38.19 -19.67
C GLU A 51 -3.61 39.55 -19.44
N GLN A 52 -4.15 39.77 -18.23
CA GLN A 52 -4.86 40.99 -17.89
C GLN A 52 -3.95 42.21 -17.75
N GLY A 53 -2.70 41.98 -17.33
CA GLY A 53 -1.70 43.03 -17.16
C GLY A 53 -1.00 43.50 -18.44
N GLY A 54 -1.31 42.90 -19.59
CA GLY A 54 -0.59 43.01 -20.86
C GLY A 54 0.01 44.38 -21.25
N SER A 55 -0.77 45.47 -21.20
CA SER A 55 -0.32 46.80 -21.53
C SER A 55 0.06 47.68 -20.32
N VAL A 56 -0.28 47.22 -19.09
CA VAL A 56 -0.09 47.99 -17.85
C VAL A 56 1.15 47.55 -17.09
N LEU A 57 1.61 46.31 -17.30
CA LEU A 57 2.82 45.80 -16.69
C LEU A 57 4.08 46.39 -17.33
N SER A 58 5.08 46.77 -16.50
CA SER A 58 6.42 47.09 -16.99
C SER A 58 7.09 45.84 -17.58
N ASP A 59 8.04 46.04 -18.50
CA ASP A 59 8.78 44.90 -19.10
C ASP A 59 9.46 44.03 -18.07
N SER A 60 10.00 44.63 -17.00
CA SER A 60 10.59 43.89 -15.87
C SER A 60 9.55 43.02 -15.14
N ALA A 61 8.37 43.58 -14.82
CA ALA A 61 7.30 42.84 -14.14
C ALA A 61 6.76 41.70 -15.01
N ARG A 62 6.66 41.92 -16.33
CA ARG A 62 6.25 40.88 -17.28
C ARG A 62 7.25 39.74 -17.32
N THR A 63 8.55 40.05 -17.41
CA THR A 63 9.61 39.04 -17.43
C THR A 63 9.65 38.23 -16.14
N GLN A 64 9.48 38.86 -14.97
CA GLN A 64 9.42 38.18 -13.70
C GLN A 64 8.23 37.24 -13.61
N LEU A 65 7.05 37.67 -14.05
CA LEU A 65 5.84 36.86 -14.02
C LEU A 65 5.91 35.67 -14.99
N GLN A 66 6.53 35.84 -16.17
CA GLN A 66 6.81 34.74 -17.09
C GLN A 66 7.73 33.69 -16.47
N ALA A 67 8.83 34.13 -15.85
CA ALA A 67 9.77 33.25 -15.17
C ALA A 67 9.10 32.49 -13.99
N GLU A 68 8.19 33.17 -13.29
CA GLU A 68 7.40 32.53 -12.22
C GLU A 68 6.46 31.46 -12.76
N ILE A 69 5.73 31.72 -13.84
CA ILE A 69 4.85 30.76 -14.52
C ILE A 69 5.64 29.53 -14.96
N GLU A 70 6.79 29.72 -15.61
CA GLU A 70 7.64 28.61 -16.03
C GLU A 70 8.14 27.77 -14.84
N ARG A 71 8.50 28.42 -13.74
CA ARG A 71 8.90 27.72 -12.52
C ARG A 71 7.73 26.90 -11.95
N GLN A 72 6.55 27.52 -11.83
CA GLN A 72 5.35 26.84 -11.32
C GLN A 72 4.93 25.65 -12.19
N GLN A 73 5.08 25.76 -13.52
CA GLN A 73 4.83 24.63 -14.43
C GLN A 73 5.78 23.45 -14.18
N ARG A 74 7.09 23.74 -14.05
CA ARG A 74 8.07 22.69 -13.72
C ARG A 74 7.82 22.08 -12.35
N ASP A 75 7.49 22.90 -11.36
CA ASP A 75 7.18 22.43 -10.00
C ASP A 75 5.91 21.57 -9.96
N LEU A 76 4.89 21.94 -10.77
CA LEU A 76 3.66 21.15 -10.90
C LEU A 76 3.93 19.78 -11.53
N GLN A 77 4.75 19.73 -12.59
CA GLN A 77 5.12 18.48 -13.22
C GLN A 77 5.86 17.56 -12.24
N ARG A 78 6.89 18.08 -11.57
CA ARG A 78 7.65 17.31 -10.56
C ARG A 78 6.74 16.83 -9.44
N PHE A 79 5.89 17.71 -8.92
CA PHE A 79 4.96 17.34 -7.87
C PHE A 79 4.04 16.20 -8.29
N THR A 80 3.57 16.19 -9.54
CA THR A 80 2.71 15.12 -10.06
C THR A 80 3.44 13.79 -10.11
N GLU A 81 4.69 13.79 -10.58
CA GLU A 81 5.54 12.61 -10.65
C GLU A 81 5.86 12.08 -9.23
N ASP A 82 6.29 12.97 -8.34
CA ASP A 82 6.60 12.64 -6.94
C ASP A 82 5.36 12.11 -6.19
N ALA A 83 4.19 12.73 -6.40
CA ALA A 83 2.95 12.30 -5.77
C ALA A 83 2.53 10.88 -6.20
N GLN A 84 2.70 10.53 -7.47
CA GLN A 84 2.44 9.18 -7.96
C GLN A 84 3.41 8.17 -7.32
N GLN A 85 4.69 8.54 -7.25
CA GLN A 85 5.71 7.69 -6.63
C GLN A 85 5.46 7.48 -5.14
N ASP A 86 5.12 8.55 -4.40
CA ASP A 86 4.81 8.48 -2.97
C ASP A 86 3.63 7.53 -2.69
N VAL A 87 2.55 7.63 -3.49
CA VAL A 87 1.38 6.75 -3.34
C VAL A 87 1.74 5.30 -3.66
N GLN A 88 2.50 5.06 -4.72
CA GLN A 88 2.95 3.72 -5.09
C GLN A 88 3.85 3.12 -4.00
N GLN A 89 4.81 3.89 -3.50
CA GLN A 89 5.72 3.45 -2.44
C GLN A 89 4.96 3.11 -1.15
N LEU A 90 3.96 3.93 -0.77
CA LEU A 90 3.11 3.62 0.38
C LEU A 90 2.31 2.33 0.16
N ALA A 91 1.76 2.11 -1.04
CA ALA A 91 1.02 0.90 -1.36
C ALA A 91 1.91 -0.35 -1.25
N GLU A 92 3.13 -0.30 -1.79
CA GLU A 92 4.11 -1.39 -1.69
C GLU A 92 4.53 -1.67 -0.24
N GLN A 93 4.76 -0.61 0.56
CA GLN A 93 5.10 -0.76 1.99
C GLN A 93 3.97 -1.42 2.77
N VAL A 94 2.75 -0.98 2.55
CA VAL A 94 1.56 -1.52 3.21
C VAL A 94 1.32 -2.99 2.80
N GLU A 95 1.46 -3.31 1.53
CA GLU A 95 1.34 -4.69 1.04
C GLU A 95 2.40 -5.60 1.68
N ALA A 96 3.65 -5.16 1.71
CA ALA A 96 4.74 -5.90 2.36
C ALA A 96 4.49 -6.10 3.86
N GLU A 97 3.94 -5.11 4.55
CA GLU A 97 3.60 -5.20 5.98
C GLU A 97 2.47 -6.20 6.22
N ILE A 98 1.40 -6.16 5.42
CA ILE A 98 0.30 -7.11 5.49
C ILE A 98 0.81 -8.54 5.23
N ASN A 99 1.60 -8.74 4.18
CA ASN A 99 2.15 -10.05 3.83
C ASN A 99 3.03 -10.63 4.96
N ARG A 100 3.86 -9.78 5.58
CA ARG A 100 4.70 -10.18 6.72
C ARG A 100 3.87 -10.64 7.91
N LYS A 101 2.76 -9.96 8.20
CA LYS A 101 1.87 -10.31 9.31
C LYS A 101 0.97 -11.50 8.98
N LEU A 102 0.59 -11.64 7.73
CA LEU A 102 -0.29 -12.70 7.26
C LEU A 102 0.38 -14.08 7.24
N THR A 103 1.67 -14.14 6.89
CA THR A 103 2.41 -15.40 6.80
C THR A 103 2.31 -16.28 8.06
N PRO A 104 2.56 -15.77 9.29
CA PRO A 104 2.42 -16.58 10.50
C PRO A 104 0.97 -16.97 10.81
N VAL A 105 -0.01 -16.19 10.36
CA VAL A 105 -1.43 -16.52 10.52
C VAL A 105 -1.80 -17.68 9.61
N ILE A 106 -1.37 -17.65 8.34
CA ILE A 106 -1.57 -18.74 7.39
C ILE A 106 -0.92 -20.03 7.92
N ASP A 107 0.31 -19.97 8.44
CA ASP A 107 1.00 -21.13 9.02
C ASP A 107 0.20 -21.75 10.18
N ARG A 108 -0.35 -20.93 11.05
CA ARG A 108 -1.20 -21.38 12.18
C ARG A 108 -2.47 -22.06 11.69
N VAL A 109 -3.20 -21.42 10.76
CA VAL A 109 -4.44 -21.98 10.22
C VAL A 109 -4.16 -23.28 9.45
N ALA A 110 -3.11 -23.33 8.65
CA ALA A 110 -2.70 -24.52 7.93
C ALA A 110 -2.39 -25.70 8.88
N LYS A 111 -1.67 -25.45 9.97
CA LYS A 111 -1.38 -26.47 11.02
C LYS A 111 -2.64 -26.96 11.72
N GLN A 112 -3.56 -26.05 12.05
CA GLN A 112 -4.85 -26.43 12.67
C GLN A 112 -5.71 -27.30 11.75
N LYS A 113 -5.67 -27.03 10.45
CA LYS A 113 -6.41 -27.80 9.42
C LYS A 113 -5.64 -29.02 8.89
N GLN A 114 -4.43 -29.26 9.38
CA GLN A 114 -3.55 -30.33 8.92
C GLN A 114 -3.29 -30.30 7.41
N VAL A 115 -3.16 -29.08 6.87
CA VAL A 115 -2.86 -28.81 5.46
C VAL A 115 -1.35 -28.78 5.26
N HIS A 116 -0.85 -29.42 4.20
CA HIS A 116 0.57 -29.51 3.91
C HIS A 116 1.05 -28.41 2.96
N PHE A 117 0.17 -27.90 2.10
CA PHE A 117 0.46 -26.84 1.14
C PHE A 117 -0.68 -25.84 1.07
N VAL A 118 -0.35 -24.57 1.09
CA VAL A 118 -1.28 -23.46 0.88
C VAL A 118 -0.82 -22.67 -0.33
N PHE A 119 -1.70 -22.50 -1.31
CA PHE A 119 -1.44 -21.73 -2.52
C PHE A 119 -2.12 -20.37 -2.45
N ASN A 120 -1.46 -19.35 -3.02
CA ASN A 120 -2.13 -18.07 -3.25
C ASN A 120 -3.01 -18.20 -4.51
N ALA A 121 -4.32 -18.14 -4.34
CA ALA A 121 -5.29 -18.31 -5.43
C ALA A 121 -5.01 -17.38 -6.63
N ALA A 122 -4.62 -16.12 -6.37
CA ALA A 122 -4.39 -15.12 -7.40
C ALA A 122 -3.12 -15.35 -8.25
N GLN A 123 -2.12 -16.07 -7.70
CA GLN A 123 -0.82 -16.24 -8.33
C GLN A 123 -0.51 -17.69 -8.76
N SER A 124 -1.32 -18.65 -8.28
CA SER A 124 -1.06 -20.07 -8.52
C SER A 124 -1.57 -20.60 -9.85
N GLY A 125 -2.32 -19.80 -10.62
CA GLY A 125 -3.00 -20.28 -11.82
C GLY A 125 -4.13 -21.28 -11.52
N LEU A 126 -4.65 -21.31 -10.31
CA LEU A 126 -5.73 -22.19 -9.87
C LEU A 126 -7.00 -21.88 -10.66
N ILE A 127 -7.48 -22.88 -11.44
CA ILE A 127 -8.69 -22.75 -12.26
C ILE A 127 -9.91 -23.33 -11.52
N TRP A 128 -9.68 -24.39 -10.77
CA TRP A 128 -10.73 -25.07 -10.00
C TRP A 128 -10.16 -25.69 -8.73
N ALA A 129 -10.95 -25.65 -7.68
CA ALA A 129 -10.69 -26.35 -6.43
C ALA A 129 -11.99 -26.87 -5.84
N GLU A 130 -11.91 -27.94 -5.06
CA GLU A 130 -13.06 -28.50 -4.37
C GLU A 130 -13.57 -27.53 -3.28
N PRO A 131 -14.91 -27.39 -3.10
CA PRO A 131 -15.47 -26.64 -1.99
C PRO A 131 -14.93 -27.15 -0.65
N GLY A 132 -14.47 -26.23 0.22
CA GLY A 132 -13.84 -26.55 1.51
C GLY A 132 -12.32 -26.50 1.52
N MET A 133 -11.67 -26.30 0.37
CA MET A 133 -10.23 -26.03 0.30
C MET A 133 -9.87 -24.54 0.40
N ASP A 134 -10.86 -23.65 0.41
CA ASP A 134 -10.69 -22.22 0.58
C ASP A 134 -10.59 -21.86 2.07
N LEU A 135 -9.42 -21.44 2.50
CA LEU A 135 -9.16 -20.98 3.86
C LEU A 135 -9.23 -19.47 4.02
N THR A 136 -9.67 -18.74 2.99
CA THR A 136 -9.65 -17.27 2.99
C THR A 136 -10.44 -16.69 4.16
N ALA A 137 -11.64 -17.20 4.42
CA ALA A 137 -12.51 -16.72 5.50
C ALA A 137 -11.92 -17.00 6.89
N GLU A 138 -11.37 -18.21 7.10
CA GLU A 138 -10.73 -18.58 8.36
C GLU A 138 -9.44 -17.77 8.61
N VAL A 139 -8.68 -17.49 7.54
CA VAL A 139 -7.49 -16.66 7.62
C VAL A 139 -7.86 -15.21 7.97
N ILE A 140 -8.92 -14.64 7.40
CA ILE A 140 -9.43 -13.30 7.78
C ILE A 140 -9.79 -13.28 9.26
N GLN A 141 -10.57 -14.23 9.74
CA GLN A 141 -10.95 -14.31 11.16
C GLN A 141 -9.75 -14.45 12.09
N ALA A 142 -8.77 -15.28 11.70
CA ALA A 142 -7.57 -15.48 12.47
C ALA A 142 -6.64 -14.24 12.43
N PHE A 143 -6.65 -13.51 11.35
CA PHE A 143 -5.86 -12.27 11.17
C PHE A 143 -6.41 -11.12 12.00
N ASP A 144 -7.73 -10.99 12.07
CA ASP A 144 -8.42 -9.96 12.86
C ASP A 144 -8.51 -10.31 14.35
N SER A 145 -8.10 -11.52 14.74
CA SER A 145 -8.12 -11.95 16.14
C SER A 145 -6.97 -11.34 16.94
N PRO A 146 -7.16 -10.95 18.21
CA PRO A 146 -6.11 -10.41 19.09
C PRO A 146 -4.87 -11.32 19.20
N ALA A 147 -5.04 -12.62 19.00
CA ALA A 147 -3.95 -13.62 18.99
C ALA A 147 -3.01 -13.48 17.76
N ALA A 148 -3.39 -12.74 16.71
CA ALA A 148 -2.53 -12.49 15.56
C ALA A 148 -1.42 -11.49 15.87
N ALA A 149 -1.60 -10.64 16.87
CA ALA A 149 -0.64 -9.66 17.33
C ALA A 149 0.49 -10.24 18.24
N ALA A 150 0.36 -11.50 18.65
CA ALA A 150 1.42 -12.13 19.45
C ALA A 150 2.59 -12.54 18.56
N PRO A 151 3.84 -12.21 18.93
CA PRO A 151 5.02 -12.69 18.21
C PRO A 151 5.04 -14.23 18.24
N PRO A 152 5.54 -14.88 17.16
CA PRO A 152 5.65 -16.34 17.15
C PRO A 152 6.50 -16.78 18.34
N PRO A 153 6.12 -17.89 19.03
CA PRO A 153 6.94 -18.42 20.10
C PRO A 153 8.34 -18.65 19.55
N ALA A 154 9.34 -18.03 20.18
CA ALA A 154 10.74 -18.18 19.81
C ALA A 154 11.03 -19.66 19.68
N ALA A 155 11.50 -20.08 18.50
CA ALA A 155 11.93 -21.46 18.29
C ALA A 155 12.89 -21.83 19.42
N ALA A 156 12.50 -22.82 20.21
CA ALA A 156 13.34 -23.33 21.30
C ALA A 156 14.69 -23.70 20.68
N ALA A 157 15.73 -23.01 21.14
CA ALA A 157 17.11 -23.34 20.77
C ALA A 157 17.34 -24.83 21.07
N PRO A 158 17.99 -25.59 20.18
CA PRO A 158 18.30 -26.96 20.45
C PRO A 158 19.20 -27.05 21.72
N ALA A 159 18.79 -27.85 22.67
CA ALA A 159 19.56 -28.10 23.90
C ALA A 159 20.96 -28.58 23.51
N PRO A 160 22.04 -28.14 24.20
CA PRO A 160 23.36 -28.59 23.90
C PRO A 160 23.46 -30.10 24.16
N ALA A 161 23.95 -30.83 23.16
CA ALA A 161 24.18 -32.26 23.26
C ALA A 161 25.14 -32.57 24.42
N ALA A 162 24.69 -33.39 25.36
CA ALA A 162 25.51 -33.89 26.43
C ALA A 162 26.64 -34.76 25.83
N THR A 163 27.89 -34.37 26.08
CA THR A 163 29.07 -35.14 25.77
C THR A 163 29.13 -36.38 26.69
N PRO A 164 29.21 -37.58 26.17
CA PRO A 164 29.47 -38.74 27.01
C PRO A 164 30.95 -38.78 27.45
N LYS A 165 31.15 -39.12 28.73
CA LYS A 165 32.44 -39.29 29.36
C LYS A 165 32.96 -40.70 29.08
#